data_b02c678ab7b8d10746552a70bec93a70
#
_entry.id   b02c678ab7b8d10746552a70bec93a70
#
_cell.length_a   1.000
_cell.length_b   1.000
_cell.length_c   1.000
_cell.angle_alpha   90.00
_cell.angle_beta   90.00
_cell.angle_gamma   90.00
#
_symmetry.space_group_name_H-M   'P 1'
#
loop_
_entity.id
_entity.type
_entity.pdbx_description
1 polymer ?
#
loop_
_entity_poly.entity_id
_entity_poly.type
_entity_poly.pdbx_seq_one_letter_code
_entity_poly.pdbx_strand_id
1 'polypeptide(L)'
;MKQFDLSFYQGKKVFVTGHTGFKGSWLCKVLANAGAIVTGYSLNPPTSPSLFEIADIAQDVHSVIGDIRDYAALKAAFDAAQPEIVLHLAAQPIVRDSYKNPAYTYDTNVMGTVNILECVRNSHCVKSFLNVTTDKVYLNKEWAWGYRENEELDGFDPYSNSKSCSELVTHSYKNSFFADGRVAISTARAGNVIGGGDFANDRIIPDCIRAAMKQEDIVVRNPFSTRPYQHVLEPLYAYLMIAAMQYEDGKYAGYYNVGPDDVDCFQTGALVDLFVRKWGEGMKWVNRYDGGPHEANFLKLDCAKLKTTFGWKPHWNLDTAIEKVAEWSKCYLSGGDVRACMDEEITAFLSAGE
;
A
#
# COMPACT_ATOMS: atom_id res chain seq x y z
N MET A 1 13.86 23.04 0.23
CA MET A 1 13.36 22.03 -0.73
C MET A 1 12.09 22.55 -1.35
N LYS A 2 11.84 22.27 -2.64
CA LYS A 2 10.53 22.57 -3.26
C LYS A 2 9.52 21.65 -2.57
N GLN A 3 8.47 22.23 -2.02
CA GLN A 3 7.41 21.45 -1.38
C GLN A 3 6.73 20.58 -2.45
N PHE A 4 6.49 19.31 -2.17
CA PHE A 4 5.77 18.42 -3.08
C PHE A 4 4.30 18.83 -3.14
N ASP A 5 3.76 18.90 -4.35
CA ASP A 5 2.37 19.21 -4.63
C ASP A 5 1.84 18.20 -5.66
N LEU A 6 0.64 17.68 -5.43
CA LEU A 6 -0.03 16.74 -6.32
C LEU A 6 -0.32 17.30 -7.72
N SER A 7 -0.30 18.65 -7.90
CA SER A 7 -0.43 19.28 -9.22
C SER A 7 0.65 18.83 -10.22
N PHE A 8 1.78 18.27 -9.73
CA PHE A 8 2.79 17.61 -10.57
C PHE A 8 2.17 16.55 -11.49
N TYR A 9 1.13 15.86 -11.03
CA TYR A 9 0.50 14.77 -11.77
C TYR A 9 -0.47 15.22 -12.85
N GLN A 10 -0.80 16.53 -12.94
CA GLN A 10 -1.70 17.05 -13.97
C GLN A 10 -1.21 16.68 -15.37
N GLY A 11 -2.01 15.90 -16.10
CA GLY A 11 -1.71 15.42 -17.45
C GLY A 11 -0.60 14.34 -17.54
N LYS A 12 -0.01 13.88 -16.44
CA LYS A 12 0.97 12.80 -16.44
C LYS A 12 0.33 11.45 -16.73
N LYS A 13 0.97 10.66 -17.58
CA LYS A 13 0.56 9.28 -17.85
C LYS A 13 1.14 8.35 -16.80
N VAL A 14 0.27 7.79 -15.96
CA VAL A 14 0.64 6.92 -14.83
C VAL A 14 0.10 5.51 -15.05
N PHE A 15 0.96 4.50 -14.95
CA PHE A 15 0.58 3.10 -15.00
C PHE A 15 0.58 2.52 -13.58
N VAL A 16 -0.59 2.03 -13.14
CA VAL A 16 -0.78 1.48 -11.80
C VAL A 16 -1.09 0.00 -11.90
N THR A 17 -0.22 -0.86 -11.40
CA THR A 17 -0.57 -2.28 -11.28
C THR A 17 -1.26 -2.54 -9.93
N GLY A 18 -2.27 -3.43 -9.92
CA GLY A 18 -3.04 -3.71 -8.70
C GLY A 18 -4.11 -2.65 -8.38
N HIS A 19 -4.61 -1.95 -9.39
CA HIS A 19 -5.56 -0.82 -9.26
C HIS A 19 -6.93 -1.23 -8.72
N THR A 20 -7.35 -2.48 -8.88
CA THR A 20 -8.63 -2.99 -8.38
C THR A 20 -8.62 -3.36 -6.89
N GLY A 21 -7.42 -3.42 -6.28
CA GLY A 21 -7.27 -3.68 -4.86
C GLY A 21 -7.54 -2.45 -3.99
N PHE A 22 -7.61 -2.64 -2.67
CA PHE A 22 -7.87 -1.57 -1.69
C PHE A 22 -6.95 -0.35 -1.86
N LYS A 23 -5.62 -0.53 -1.73
CA LYS A 23 -4.65 0.56 -1.92
C LYS A 23 -4.69 1.15 -3.34
N GLY A 24 -4.85 0.28 -4.35
CA GLY A 24 -4.89 0.69 -5.74
C GLY A 24 -6.09 1.57 -6.05
N SER A 25 -7.26 1.27 -5.50
CA SER A 25 -8.48 2.09 -5.66
C SER A 25 -8.31 3.49 -5.06
N TRP A 26 -7.79 3.60 -3.82
CA TRP A 26 -7.45 4.89 -3.22
C TRP A 26 -6.43 5.66 -4.05
N LEU A 27 -5.35 4.98 -4.50
CA LEU A 27 -4.30 5.61 -5.32
C LEU A 27 -4.86 6.15 -6.63
N CYS A 28 -5.71 5.38 -7.32
CA CYS A 28 -6.35 5.81 -8.55
C CYS A 28 -7.24 7.04 -8.33
N LYS A 29 -7.99 7.08 -7.22
CA LYS A 29 -8.82 8.23 -6.86
C LYS A 29 -7.99 9.48 -6.61
N VAL A 30 -6.89 9.37 -5.84
CA VAL A 30 -5.98 10.51 -5.59
C VAL A 30 -5.35 11.01 -6.89
N LEU A 31 -4.88 10.11 -7.75
CA LEU A 31 -4.27 10.46 -9.04
C LEU A 31 -5.28 11.11 -10.00
N ALA A 32 -6.50 10.61 -10.06
CA ALA A 32 -7.56 11.19 -10.88
C ALA A 32 -7.91 12.61 -10.40
N ASN A 33 -8.04 12.80 -9.08
CA ASN A 33 -8.28 14.13 -8.50
C ASN A 33 -7.12 15.11 -8.79
N ALA A 34 -5.89 14.59 -8.90
CA ALA A 34 -4.71 15.37 -9.31
C ALA A 34 -4.61 15.59 -10.83
N GLY A 35 -5.57 15.09 -11.62
CA GLY A 35 -5.63 15.26 -13.07
C GLY A 35 -4.65 14.38 -13.86
N ALA A 36 -4.19 13.27 -13.29
CA ALA A 36 -3.37 12.29 -14.00
C ALA A 36 -4.18 11.49 -15.02
N ILE A 37 -3.52 11.03 -16.09
CA ILE A 37 -4.05 10.06 -17.04
C ILE A 37 -3.63 8.67 -16.58
N VAL A 38 -4.53 7.98 -15.87
CA VAL A 38 -4.21 6.71 -15.21
C VAL A 38 -4.63 5.52 -16.07
N THR A 39 -3.70 4.60 -16.30
CA THR A 39 -4.00 3.26 -16.80
C THR A 39 -3.74 2.25 -15.67
N GLY A 40 -4.79 1.55 -15.25
CA GLY A 40 -4.72 0.49 -14.26
C GLY A 40 -4.61 -0.89 -14.92
N TYR A 41 -3.75 -1.77 -14.40
CA TYR A 41 -3.63 -3.17 -14.83
C TYR A 41 -3.69 -4.11 -13.63
N SER A 42 -4.65 -4.99 -13.56
CA SER A 42 -4.86 -5.90 -12.43
C SER A 42 -5.82 -7.03 -12.78
N LEU A 43 -5.84 -8.07 -11.95
CA LEU A 43 -6.95 -9.02 -11.89
C LEU A 43 -8.26 -8.30 -11.52
N ASN A 44 -9.39 -9.00 -11.65
CA ASN A 44 -10.66 -8.55 -11.07
C ASN A 44 -10.50 -8.22 -9.58
N PRO A 45 -11.39 -7.38 -9.02
CA PRO A 45 -11.37 -7.07 -7.58
C PRO A 45 -11.25 -8.33 -6.71
N PRO A 46 -10.37 -8.33 -5.70
CA PRO A 46 -10.09 -9.54 -4.90
C PRO A 46 -11.17 -9.87 -3.86
N THR A 47 -12.12 -8.97 -3.63
CA THR A 47 -13.20 -9.12 -2.65
C THR A 47 -14.53 -8.69 -3.23
N SER A 48 -15.62 -9.21 -2.67
CA SER A 48 -16.99 -8.75 -2.92
C SER A 48 -17.69 -8.55 -1.57
N PRO A 49 -18.06 -7.30 -1.20
CA PRO A 49 -17.85 -6.07 -1.98
C PRO A 49 -16.38 -5.68 -2.16
N SER A 50 -16.11 -4.78 -3.10
CA SER A 50 -14.80 -4.19 -3.31
C SER A 50 -14.88 -2.66 -3.37
N LEU A 51 -13.85 -1.97 -2.88
CA LEU A 51 -13.79 -0.51 -2.96
C LEU A 51 -13.82 -0.03 -4.41
N PHE A 52 -13.15 -0.76 -5.31
CA PHE A 52 -13.11 -0.45 -6.73
C PHE A 52 -14.51 -0.36 -7.36
N GLU A 53 -15.40 -1.30 -6.99
CA GLU A 53 -16.78 -1.34 -7.50
C GLU A 53 -17.68 -0.34 -6.80
N ILE A 54 -17.69 -0.31 -5.45
CA ILE A 54 -18.64 0.54 -4.69
C ILE A 54 -18.37 2.04 -4.83
N ALA A 55 -17.12 2.44 -5.10
CA ALA A 55 -16.73 3.82 -5.38
C ALA A 55 -16.63 4.12 -6.88
N ASP A 56 -16.99 3.16 -7.75
CA ASP A 56 -16.96 3.29 -9.22
C ASP A 56 -15.64 3.89 -9.74
N ILE A 57 -14.51 3.33 -9.26
CA ILE A 57 -13.17 3.82 -9.63
C ILE A 57 -12.89 3.62 -11.12
N ALA A 58 -13.59 2.69 -11.76
CA ALA A 58 -13.43 2.43 -13.20
C ALA A 58 -13.69 3.66 -14.08
N GLN A 59 -14.55 4.59 -13.66
CA GLN A 59 -14.81 5.81 -14.41
C GLN A 59 -13.65 6.83 -14.39
N ASP A 60 -12.73 6.71 -13.42
CA ASP A 60 -11.60 7.63 -13.24
C ASP A 60 -10.35 7.20 -14.00
N VAL A 61 -10.30 5.94 -14.46
CA VAL A 61 -9.08 5.33 -14.99
C VAL A 61 -9.36 4.48 -16.23
N HIS A 62 -8.38 4.34 -17.10
CA HIS A 62 -8.42 3.30 -18.12
C HIS A 62 -8.09 1.95 -17.45
N SER A 63 -9.14 1.20 -17.10
CA SER A 63 -9.00 -0.08 -16.38
C SER A 63 -8.80 -1.24 -17.37
N VAL A 64 -7.66 -1.94 -17.24
CA VAL A 64 -7.33 -3.14 -18.00
C VAL A 64 -7.28 -4.32 -17.03
N ILE A 65 -8.15 -5.30 -17.23
CA ILE A 65 -8.15 -6.54 -16.45
C ILE A 65 -7.17 -7.52 -17.08
N GLY A 66 -6.16 -7.94 -16.31
CA GLY A 66 -5.12 -8.86 -16.77
C GLY A 66 -4.24 -9.34 -15.62
N ASP A 67 -3.51 -10.41 -15.84
CA ASP A 67 -2.61 -11.02 -14.87
C ASP A 67 -1.18 -10.50 -15.05
N ILE A 68 -0.56 -10.03 -13.97
CA ILE A 68 0.83 -9.54 -14.00
C ILE A 68 1.84 -10.63 -14.39
N ARG A 69 1.47 -11.90 -14.30
CA ARG A 69 2.26 -13.06 -14.69
C ARG A 69 2.23 -13.29 -16.23
N ASP A 70 1.21 -12.79 -16.90
CA ASP A 70 1.13 -12.82 -18.36
C ASP A 70 1.89 -11.62 -18.95
N TYR A 71 3.16 -11.84 -19.24
CA TYR A 71 4.03 -10.82 -19.82
C TYR A 71 3.52 -10.25 -21.13
N ALA A 72 2.94 -11.07 -21.99
CA ALA A 72 2.48 -10.62 -23.31
C ALA A 72 1.29 -9.66 -23.20
N ALA A 73 0.30 -10.02 -22.36
CA ALA A 73 -0.85 -9.17 -22.08
C ALA A 73 -0.44 -7.87 -21.35
N LEU A 74 0.43 -7.98 -20.33
CA LEU A 74 0.97 -6.84 -19.63
C LEU A 74 1.70 -5.87 -20.56
N LYS A 75 2.59 -6.40 -21.41
CA LYS A 75 3.37 -5.60 -22.37
C LYS A 75 2.48 -4.87 -23.38
N ALA A 76 1.44 -5.54 -23.90
CA ALA A 76 0.48 -4.91 -24.80
C ALA A 76 -0.26 -3.73 -24.14
N ALA A 77 -0.75 -3.90 -22.92
CA ALA A 77 -1.41 -2.85 -22.16
C ALA A 77 -0.44 -1.69 -21.83
N PHE A 78 0.78 -2.03 -21.43
CA PHE A 78 1.83 -1.07 -21.11
C PHE A 78 2.22 -0.21 -22.31
N ASP A 79 2.43 -0.85 -23.47
CA ASP A 79 2.79 -0.15 -24.70
C ASP A 79 1.66 0.75 -25.21
N ALA A 80 0.40 0.34 -25.04
CA ALA A 80 -0.74 1.20 -25.37
C ALA A 80 -0.83 2.42 -24.45
N ALA A 81 -0.51 2.28 -23.17
CA ALA A 81 -0.55 3.36 -22.17
C ALA A 81 0.56 4.39 -22.34
N GLN A 82 1.75 3.99 -22.83
CA GLN A 82 2.94 4.85 -22.95
C GLN A 82 3.21 5.66 -21.66
N PRO A 83 3.37 5.01 -20.49
CA PRO A 83 3.43 5.73 -19.21
C PRO A 83 4.78 6.43 -19.01
N GLU A 84 4.71 7.58 -18.32
CA GLU A 84 5.90 8.29 -17.81
C GLU A 84 6.29 7.81 -16.40
N ILE A 85 5.29 7.39 -15.62
CA ILE A 85 5.44 6.96 -14.23
C ILE A 85 4.77 5.59 -14.05
N VAL A 86 5.43 4.69 -13.34
CA VAL A 86 4.92 3.36 -13.02
C VAL A 86 4.89 3.16 -11.51
N LEU A 87 3.71 2.83 -10.98
CA LEU A 87 3.50 2.49 -9.56
C LEU A 87 3.08 1.02 -9.49
N HIS A 88 4.00 0.17 -9.00
CA HIS A 88 3.79 -1.28 -8.95
C HIS A 88 3.26 -1.73 -7.60
N LEU A 89 1.93 -1.98 -7.53
CA LEU A 89 1.25 -2.44 -6.32
C LEU A 89 0.70 -3.87 -6.44
N ALA A 90 0.67 -4.44 -7.65
CA ALA A 90 0.15 -5.79 -7.87
C ALA A 90 0.94 -6.81 -7.05
N ALA A 91 0.23 -7.59 -6.24
CA ALA A 91 0.81 -8.64 -5.41
C ALA A 91 -0.27 -9.62 -4.93
N GLN A 92 0.14 -10.83 -4.53
CA GLN A 92 -0.60 -11.64 -3.57
C GLN A 92 -0.20 -11.17 -2.17
N PRO A 93 -1.07 -10.44 -1.41
CA PRO A 93 -0.65 -9.72 -0.20
C PRO A 93 -1.01 -10.41 1.11
N ILE A 94 -1.68 -11.57 1.08
CA ILE A 94 -2.22 -12.24 2.26
C ILE A 94 -1.27 -13.34 2.75
N VAL A 95 -0.73 -13.15 3.97
CA VAL A 95 0.22 -14.09 4.57
C VAL A 95 -0.35 -15.50 4.67
N ARG A 96 -1.58 -15.67 5.18
CA ARG A 96 -2.22 -17.00 5.31
C ARG A 96 -2.39 -17.72 3.98
N ASP A 97 -2.71 -16.99 2.92
CA ASP A 97 -2.86 -17.56 1.58
C ASP A 97 -1.51 -17.94 0.95
N SER A 98 -0.43 -17.25 1.33
CA SER A 98 0.92 -17.60 0.88
C SER A 98 1.37 -18.98 1.41
N TYR A 99 0.94 -19.38 2.59
CA TYR A 99 1.16 -20.73 3.11
C TYR A 99 0.35 -21.79 2.35
N LYS A 100 -0.86 -21.45 1.90
CA LYS A 100 -1.71 -22.36 1.11
C LYS A 100 -1.19 -22.54 -0.31
N ASN A 101 -0.69 -21.48 -0.92
CA ASN A 101 -0.24 -21.48 -2.30
C ASN A 101 1.05 -20.66 -2.50
N PRO A 102 2.20 -21.18 -2.00
CA PRO A 102 3.48 -20.47 -2.06
C PRO A 102 3.96 -20.27 -3.50
N ALA A 103 3.80 -21.24 -4.39
CA ALA A 103 4.23 -21.10 -5.80
C ALA A 103 3.53 -19.93 -6.50
N TYR A 104 2.21 -19.79 -6.34
CA TYR A 104 1.45 -18.65 -6.85
C TYR A 104 1.94 -17.32 -6.26
N THR A 105 2.28 -17.32 -4.96
CA THR A 105 2.78 -16.12 -4.26
C THR A 105 4.11 -15.66 -4.86
N TYR A 106 5.07 -16.57 -5.07
CA TYR A 106 6.35 -16.23 -5.69
C TYR A 106 6.18 -15.84 -7.17
N ASP A 107 5.38 -16.58 -7.92
CA ASP A 107 5.13 -16.28 -9.33
C ASP A 107 4.51 -14.87 -9.49
N THR A 108 3.54 -14.52 -8.66
CA THR A 108 2.93 -13.18 -8.67
C THR A 108 3.89 -12.10 -8.20
N ASN A 109 4.53 -12.29 -7.03
CA ASN A 109 5.26 -11.21 -6.36
C ASN A 109 6.68 -11.03 -6.90
N VAL A 110 7.32 -12.10 -7.37
CA VAL A 110 8.68 -12.05 -7.91
C VAL A 110 8.65 -11.97 -9.43
N MET A 111 8.03 -12.95 -10.10
CA MET A 111 7.97 -12.93 -11.56
C MET A 111 7.10 -11.80 -12.10
N GLY A 112 6.01 -11.43 -11.41
CA GLY A 112 5.24 -10.24 -11.74
C GLY A 112 6.08 -8.95 -11.65
N THR A 113 6.98 -8.85 -10.66
CA THR A 113 7.94 -7.72 -10.57
C THR A 113 8.95 -7.75 -11.72
N VAL A 114 9.46 -8.93 -12.10
CA VAL A 114 10.31 -9.08 -13.29
C VAL A 114 9.57 -8.61 -14.55
N ASN A 115 8.34 -9.06 -14.75
CA ASN A 115 7.56 -8.74 -15.95
C ASN A 115 7.33 -7.23 -16.10
N ILE A 116 6.96 -6.52 -15.05
CA ILE A 116 6.77 -5.06 -15.13
C ILE A 116 8.10 -4.33 -15.35
N LEU A 117 9.19 -4.77 -14.71
CA LEU A 117 10.52 -4.21 -14.93
C LEU A 117 11.03 -4.45 -16.36
N GLU A 118 10.69 -5.59 -17.01
CA GLU A 118 10.95 -5.82 -18.41
C GLU A 118 10.16 -4.88 -19.32
N CYS A 119 8.89 -4.56 -18.98
CA CYS A 119 8.15 -3.53 -19.70
C CYS A 119 8.85 -2.16 -19.58
N VAL A 120 9.29 -1.78 -18.38
CA VAL A 120 10.03 -0.54 -18.13
C VAL A 120 11.37 -0.53 -18.89
N ARG A 121 12.12 -1.65 -18.87
CA ARG A 121 13.42 -1.78 -19.56
C ARG A 121 13.29 -1.58 -21.07
N ASN A 122 12.21 -2.07 -21.65
CA ASN A 122 11.94 -1.99 -23.10
C ASN A 122 11.11 -0.73 -23.47
N SER A 123 10.92 0.21 -22.56
CA SER A 123 10.21 1.47 -22.79
C SER A 123 11.17 2.65 -22.94
N HIS A 124 10.76 3.66 -23.72
CA HIS A 124 11.49 4.91 -23.89
C HIS A 124 10.79 6.11 -23.23
N CYS A 125 9.57 5.93 -22.70
CA CYS A 125 8.79 7.02 -22.11
C CYS A 125 8.85 7.06 -20.57
N VAL A 126 9.13 5.92 -19.90
CA VAL A 126 9.20 5.85 -18.44
C VAL A 126 10.40 6.62 -17.92
N LYS A 127 10.16 7.47 -16.92
CA LYS A 127 11.17 8.21 -16.18
C LYS A 127 11.23 7.83 -14.70
N SER A 128 10.11 7.36 -14.14
CA SER A 128 10.00 7.03 -12.72
C SER A 128 9.28 5.70 -12.53
N PHE A 129 9.91 4.80 -11.77
CA PHE A 129 9.34 3.51 -11.36
C PHE A 129 9.42 3.37 -9.84
N LEU A 130 8.31 3.04 -9.21
CA LEU A 130 8.23 2.75 -7.78
C LEU A 130 7.63 1.36 -7.57
N ASN A 131 8.38 0.48 -6.90
CA ASN A 131 7.90 -0.82 -6.44
C ASN A 131 7.42 -0.70 -4.99
N VAL A 132 6.16 -1.01 -4.74
CA VAL A 132 5.58 -1.03 -3.39
C VAL A 132 5.77 -2.40 -2.77
N THR A 133 6.54 -2.44 -1.69
CA THR A 133 6.82 -3.66 -0.94
C THR A 133 6.20 -3.61 0.47
N THR A 134 6.84 -4.15 1.48
CA THR A 134 6.28 -4.29 2.83
C THR A 134 7.36 -4.11 3.89
N ASP A 135 6.95 -3.76 5.10
CA ASP A 135 7.77 -3.77 6.32
C ASP A 135 8.31 -5.18 6.68
N LYS A 136 7.67 -6.23 6.16
CA LYS A 136 8.00 -7.64 6.45
C LYS A 136 9.15 -8.20 5.60
N VAL A 137 9.80 -7.36 4.79
CA VAL A 137 10.95 -7.78 3.96
C VAL A 137 12.21 -8.07 4.75
N TYR A 138 12.30 -7.58 5.98
CA TYR A 138 13.49 -7.69 6.82
C TYR A 138 13.59 -9.02 7.55
N LEU A 139 14.83 -9.47 7.81
CA LEU A 139 15.11 -10.48 8.83
C LEU A 139 14.65 -9.94 10.18
N ASN A 140 13.50 -10.42 10.67
CA ASN A 140 12.94 -9.91 11.93
C ASN A 140 13.68 -10.50 13.15
N LYS A 141 14.39 -9.64 13.86
CA LYS A 141 15.18 -9.96 15.08
C LYS A 141 14.38 -9.72 16.37
N GLU A 142 13.08 -9.40 16.28
CA GLU A 142 12.18 -9.10 17.41
C GLU A 142 12.75 -8.06 18.40
N TRP A 143 13.54 -7.10 17.93
CA TRP A 143 14.15 -6.06 18.74
C TRP A 143 13.29 -4.80 18.84
N ALA A 144 13.64 -3.89 19.78
CA ALA A 144 12.84 -2.71 20.08
C ALA A 144 13.00 -1.57 19.04
N TRP A 145 14.01 -1.62 18.20
CA TRP A 145 14.31 -0.57 17.21
C TRP A 145 13.58 -0.80 15.89
N GLY A 146 13.28 0.30 15.20
CA GLY A 146 12.80 0.24 13.81
C GLY A 146 13.88 -0.26 12.85
N TYR A 147 13.48 -1.08 11.85
CA TYR A 147 14.38 -1.54 10.78
C TYR A 147 14.69 -0.38 9.85
N ARG A 148 15.97 -0.26 9.47
CA ARG A 148 16.47 0.71 8.49
C ARG A 148 16.60 0.07 7.13
N GLU A 149 16.66 0.88 6.08
CA GLU A 149 16.66 0.39 4.69
C GLU A 149 17.89 -0.42 4.31
N ASN A 150 18.97 -0.36 5.08
CA ASN A 150 20.21 -1.13 4.90
C ASN A 150 20.28 -2.42 5.74
N GLU A 151 19.22 -2.75 6.50
CA GLU A 151 19.15 -4.01 7.23
C GLU A 151 18.87 -5.19 6.28
N GLU A 152 19.19 -6.40 6.75
CA GLU A 152 19.12 -7.65 6.00
C GLU A 152 17.69 -7.96 5.54
N LEU A 153 17.54 -8.34 4.27
CA LEU A 153 16.28 -8.72 3.65
C LEU A 153 16.13 -10.25 3.68
N ASP A 154 15.34 -10.74 4.61
CA ASP A 154 14.99 -12.17 4.75
C ASP A 154 13.63 -12.33 5.44
N GLY A 155 12.55 -12.03 4.72
CA GLY A 155 11.20 -12.21 5.21
C GLY A 155 10.90 -13.68 5.56
N PHE A 156 10.26 -13.94 6.69
CA PHE A 156 10.12 -15.26 7.27
C PHE A 156 9.14 -16.18 6.52
N ASP A 157 7.95 -15.69 6.20
CA ASP A 157 6.90 -16.47 5.53
C ASP A 157 6.97 -16.32 4.00
N PRO A 158 6.27 -17.17 3.21
CA PRO A 158 6.35 -17.09 1.74
C PRO A 158 5.95 -15.74 1.15
N TYR A 159 4.98 -15.02 1.75
CA TYR A 159 4.63 -13.67 1.34
C TYR A 159 5.78 -12.69 1.62
N SER A 160 6.25 -12.65 2.86
CA SER A 160 7.32 -11.77 3.31
C SER A 160 8.61 -12.00 2.51
N ASN A 161 8.99 -13.26 2.32
CA ASN A 161 10.16 -13.64 1.55
C ASN A 161 10.01 -13.29 0.06
N SER A 162 8.84 -13.51 -0.54
CA SER A 162 8.59 -13.11 -1.93
C SER A 162 8.73 -11.59 -2.13
N LYS A 163 8.39 -10.80 -1.12
CA LYS A 163 8.59 -9.34 -1.15
C LYS A 163 10.06 -8.96 -0.94
N SER A 164 10.82 -9.70 -0.11
CA SER A 164 12.28 -9.56 -0.05
C SER A 164 12.93 -9.86 -1.42
N CYS A 165 12.50 -10.92 -2.09
CA CYS A 165 12.95 -11.24 -3.45
C CYS A 165 12.58 -10.13 -4.46
N SER A 166 11.37 -9.55 -4.37
CA SER A 166 10.95 -8.43 -5.21
C SER A 166 11.85 -7.19 -5.02
N GLU A 167 12.29 -6.90 -3.78
CA GLU A 167 13.31 -5.88 -3.48
C GLU A 167 14.64 -6.18 -4.19
N LEU A 168 15.13 -7.42 -4.05
CA LEU A 168 16.40 -7.84 -4.65
C LEU A 168 16.35 -7.82 -6.18
N VAL A 169 15.24 -8.23 -6.79
CA VAL A 169 15.00 -8.10 -8.24
C VAL A 169 15.05 -6.63 -8.65
N THR A 170 14.33 -5.76 -7.95
CA THR A 170 14.32 -4.33 -8.25
C THR A 170 15.72 -3.72 -8.13
N HIS A 171 16.48 -4.10 -7.10
CA HIS A 171 17.88 -3.68 -6.91
C HIS A 171 18.77 -4.14 -8.07
N SER A 172 18.65 -5.40 -8.47
CA SER A 172 19.41 -5.97 -9.60
C SER A 172 19.13 -5.22 -10.90
N TYR A 173 17.84 -4.99 -11.22
CA TYR A 173 17.47 -4.25 -12.42
C TYR A 173 17.97 -2.80 -12.40
N LYS A 174 17.84 -2.12 -11.27
CA LYS A 174 18.35 -0.75 -11.09
C LYS A 174 19.84 -0.66 -11.45
N ASN A 175 20.65 -1.57 -10.91
CA ASN A 175 22.11 -1.54 -11.09
C ASN A 175 22.54 -2.03 -12.48
N SER A 176 21.84 -3.04 -13.03
CA SER A 176 22.25 -3.69 -14.28
C SER A 176 21.76 -2.98 -15.54
N PHE A 177 20.58 -2.37 -15.49
CA PHE A 177 19.91 -1.86 -16.71
C PHE A 177 19.56 -0.37 -16.65
N PHE A 178 19.65 0.26 -15.47
CA PHE A 178 19.27 1.66 -15.25
C PHE A 178 20.34 2.46 -14.51
N ALA A 179 21.58 1.94 -14.49
CA ALA A 179 22.72 2.65 -13.90
C ALA A 179 23.06 3.96 -14.64
N ASP A 180 22.62 4.09 -15.89
CA ASP A 180 22.71 5.30 -16.70
C ASP A 180 21.78 6.44 -16.24
N GLY A 181 20.84 6.14 -15.33
CA GLY A 181 19.89 7.10 -14.78
C GLY A 181 18.72 7.45 -15.70
N ARG A 182 18.54 6.77 -16.84
CA ARG A 182 17.41 7.03 -17.76
C ARG A 182 16.03 6.80 -17.14
N VAL A 183 15.96 5.90 -16.15
CA VAL A 183 14.78 5.67 -15.32
C VAL A 183 15.19 5.72 -13.85
N ALA A 184 14.56 6.57 -13.07
CA ALA A 184 14.72 6.59 -11.63
C ALA A 184 13.90 5.46 -10.98
N ILE A 185 14.56 4.57 -10.22
CA ILE A 185 13.95 3.38 -9.62
C ILE A 185 14.05 3.42 -8.12
N SER A 186 12.90 3.28 -7.46
CA SER A 186 12.78 3.18 -5.99
C SER A 186 11.92 2.02 -5.55
N THR A 187 12.10 1.64 -4.29
CA THR A 187 11.14 0.81 -3.55
C THR A 187 10.61 1.56 -2.33
N ALA A 188 9.37 1.26 -1.94
CA ALA A 188 8.75 1.81 -0.75
C ALA A 188 8.19 0.68 0.12
N ARG A 189 8.75 0.54 1.33
CA ARG A 189 8.45 -0.50 2.32
C ARG A 189 7.48 0.06 3.34
N ALA A 190 6.19 -0.27 3.20
CA ALA A 190 5.17 0.23 4.10
C ALA A 190 4.66 -0.85 5.05
N GLY A 191 4.34 -0.44 6.27
CA GLY A 191 3.74 -1.26 7.30
C GLY A 191 2.24 -1.51 7.11
N ASN A 192 1.56 -1.79 8.20
CA ASN A 192 0.13 -2.09 8.21
C ASN A 192 -0.69 -0.84 7.84
N VAL A 193 -1.46 -0.96 6.78
CA VAL A 193 -2.28 0.14 6.23
C VAL A 193 -3.74 -0.13 6.52
N ILE A 194 -4.43 0.87 7.06
CA ILE A 194 -5.86 0.85 7.38
C ILE A 194 -6.58 1.97 6.63
N GLY A 195 -7.87 1.80 6.36
CA GLY A 195 -8.68 2.80 5.66
C GLY A 195 -10.06 2.26 5.34
N GLY A 196 -10.98 3.14 4.98
CA GLY A 196 -12.29 2.75 4.49
C GLY A 196 -12.22 1.93 3.21
N GLY A 197 -13.09 0.92 3.06
CA GLY A 197 -13.17 0.09 1.87
C GLY A 197 -12.15 -1.06 1.79
N ASP A 198 -11.42 -1.37 2.87
CA ASP A 198 -10.69 -2.64 2.96
C ASP A 198 -11.67 -3.75 3.39
N PHE A 199 -11.93 -4.69 2.49
CA PHE A 199 -12.80 -5.85 2.74
C PHE A 199 -12.04 -7.16 2.83
N ALA A 200 -10.69 -7.12 2.85
CA ALA A 200 -9.87 -8.32 2.89
C ALA A 200 -10.12 -9.15 4.16
N ASN A 201 -10.04 -10.48 4.01
CA ASN A 201 -10.07 -11.39 5.14
C ASN A 201 -8.74 -11.36 5.91
N ASP A 202 -8.78 -11.84 7.16
CA ASP A 202 -7.61 -11.99 8.02
C ASP A 202 -6.85 -10.67 8.30
N ARG A 203 -7.55 -9.53 8.26
CA ARG A 203 -7.05 -8.22 8.66
C ARG A 203 -7.87 -7.63 9.78
N ILE A 204 -7.21 -7.06 10.77
CA ILE A 204 -7.85 -6.66 12.03
C ILE A 204 -8.96 -5.62 11.84
N ILE A 205 -8.78 -4.56 11.06
CA ILE A 205 -9.80 -3.52 10.86
C ILE A 205 -10.99 -4.03 10.06
N PRO A 206 -10.84 -4.71 8.91
CA PRO A 206 -11.96 -5.40 8.27
C PRO A 206 -12.70 -6.38 9.18
N ASP A 207 -11.99 -7.12 10.05
CA ASP A 207 -12.60 -8.04 11.02
C ASP A 207 -13.43 -7.27 12.07
N CYS A 208 -12.92 -6.12 12.57
CA CYS A 208 -13.66 -5.23 13.46
C CYS A 208 -14.96 -4.71 12.81
N ILE A 209 -14.89 -4.25 11.55
CA ILE A 209 -16.06 -3.74 10.83
C ILE A 209 -17.08 -4.85 10.61
N ARG A 210 -16.65 -6.06 10.22
CA ARG A 210 -17.56 -7.22 10.06
C ARG A 210 -18.24 -7.62 11.36
N ALA A 211 -17.52 -7.60 12.48
CA ALA A 211 -18.11 -7.87 13.80
C ALA A 211 -19.14 -6.79 14.19
N ALA A 212 -18.82 -5.52 13.94
CA ALA A 212 -19.72 -4.39 14.17
C ALA A 212 -21.04 -4.53 13.39
N MET A 213 -20.96 -4.88 12.10
CA MET A 213 -22.11 -5.10 11.23
C MET A 213 -23.04 -6.21 11.76
N LYS A 214 -22.46 -7.24 12.39
CA LYS A 214 -23.19 -8.39 12.92
C LYS A 214 -23.60 -8.21 14.38
N GLN A 215 -23.19 -7.14 15.03
CA GLN A 215 -23.34 -6.92 16.48
C GLN A 215 -22.73 -8.07 17.31
N GLU A 216 -21.57 -8.59 16.88
CA GLU A 216 -20.81 -9.65 17.52
C GLU A 216 -19.56 -9.09 18.19
N ASP A 217 -18.98 -9.84 19.14
CA ASP A 217 -17.69 -9.50 19.73
C ASP A 217 -16.57 -9.60 18.67
N ILE A 218 -15.65 -8.64 18.67
CA ILE A 218 -14.48 -8.67 17.80
C ILE A 218 -13.52 -9.76 18.29
N VAL A 219 -13.15 -10.69 17.41
CA VAL A 219 -12.14 -11.72 17.75
C VAL A 219 -10.73 -11.21 17.40
N VAL A 220 -9.89 -11.02 18.41
CA VAL A 220 -8.51 -10.64 18.28
C VAL A 220 -7.61 -11.84 18.54
N ARG A 221 -6.84 -12.27 17.52
CA ARG A 221 -6.02 -13.49 17.58
C ARG A 221 -4.70 -13.29 18.31
N ASN A 222 -4.05 -12.14 18.10
CA ASN A 222 -2.79 -11.76 18.75
C ASN A 222 -2.84 -10.28 19.20
N PRO A 223 -3.44 -9.99 20.37
CA PRO A 223 -3.59 -8.62 20.84
C PRO A 223 -2.29 -7.95 21.27
N PHE A 224 -1.23 -8.71 21.53
CA PHE A 224 0.04 -8.22 22.07
C PHE A 224 1.07 -7.86 20.98
N SER A 225 0.80 -8.19 19.72
CA SER A 225 1.70 -7.83 18.62
C SER A 225 1.72 -6.33 18.37
N THR A 226 2.92 -5.73 18.31
CA THR A 226 3.12 -4.31 17.98
C THR A 226 3.31 -4.15 16.49
N ARG A 227 2.56 -3.21 15.87
CA ARG A 227 2.59 -2.95 14.42
C ARG A 227 2.57 -1.44 14.14
N PRO A 228 3.21 -1.00 13.05
CA PRO A 228 3.17 0.37 12.56
C PRO A 228 1.91 0.61 11.72
N TYR A 229 0.76 0.84 12.37
CA TYR A 229 -0.50 1.14 11.69
C TYR A 229 -0.53 2.58 11.19
N GLN A 230 -1.00 2.78 9.96
CA GLN A 230 -1.16 4.12 9.36
C GLN A 230 -2.36 4.15 8.42
N HIS A 231 -2.97 5.33 8.25
CA HIS A 231 -4.03 5.51 7.27
C HIS A 231 -3.51 5.29 5.85
N VAL A 232 -4.37 4.77 4.96
CA VAL A 232 -3.99 4.44 3.57
C VAL A 232 -3.42 5.64 2.81
N LEU A 233 -3.90 6.82 3.06
CA LEU A 233 -3.43 8.06 2.42
C LEU A 233 -1.98 8.42 2.79
N GLU A 234 -1.48 8.03 3.98
CA GLU A 234 -0.11 8.28 4.40
C GLU A 234 0.93 7.66 3.45
N PRO A 235 0.92 6.32 3.25
CA PRO A 235 1.88 5.72 2.34
C PRO A 235 1.60 6.10 0.88
N LEU A 236 0.33 6.30 0.47
CA LEU A 236 0.03 6.70 -0.88
C LEU A 236 0.61 8.08 -1.22
N TYR A 237 0.50 9.04 -0.30
CA TYR A 237 1.11 10.36 -0.47
C TYR A 237 2.65 10.27 -0.55
N ALA A 238 3.27 9.45 0.32
CA ALA A 238 4.71 9.20 0.26
C ALA A 238 5.13 8.54 -1.07
N TYR A 239 4.36 7.58 -1.60
CA TYR A 239 4.64 6.96 -2.90
C TYR A 239 4.58 7.97 -4.04
N LEU A 240 3.57 8.82 -4.04
CA LEU A 240 3.41 9.88 -5.03
C LEU A 240 4.55 10.90 -4.93
N MET A 241 4.92 11.31 -3.73
CA MET A 241 6.05 12.21 -3.52
C MET A 241 7.37 11.62 -4.01
N ILE A 242 7.69 10.37 -3.66
CA ILE A 242 8.90 9.68 -4.13
C ILE A 242 8.90 9.61 -5.65
N ALA A 243 7.79 9.18 -6.26
CA ALA A 243 7.70 9.02 -7.71
C ALA A 243 7.81 10.35 -8.46
N ALA A 244 7.26 11.44 -7.93
CA ALA A 244 7.37 12.77 -8.51
C ALA A 244 8.78 13.36 -8.35
N MET A 245 9.35 13.30 -7.15
CA MET A 245 10.66 13.89 -6.89
C MET A 245 11.77 13.19 -7.66
N GLN A 246 11.73 11.84 -7.75
CA GLN A 246 12.71 11.09 -8.55
C GLN A 246 12.51 11.24 -10.06
N TYR A 247 11.29 11.55 -10.52
CA TYR A 247 11.03 11.90 -11.93
C TYR A 247 11.75 13.20 -12.33
N GLU A 248 11.75 14.18 -11.43
CA GLU A 248 12.42 15.49 -11.64
C GLU A 248 13.95 15.38 -11.48
N ASP A 249 14.43 14.59 -10.50
CA ASP A 249 15.85 14.44 -10.21
C ASP A 249 16.15 13.02 -9.69
N GLY A 250 16.88 12.26 -10.49
CA GLY A 250 17.24 10.87 -10.19
C GLY A 250 17.99 10.64 -8.87
N LYS A 251 18.56 11.70 -8.24
CA LYS A 251 19.20 11.60 -6.92
C LYS A 251 18.25 11.16 -5.81
N TYR A 252 16.93 11.36 -5.99
CA TYR A 252 15.90 10.92 -5.06
C TYR A 252 15.53 9.43 -5.21
N ALA A 253 16.09 8.74 -6.22
CA ALA A 253 15.84 7.31 -6.40
C ALA A 253 16.56 6.47 -5.33
N GLY A 254 15.80 5.66 -4.59
CA GLY A 254 16.33 4.87 -3.47
C GLY A 254 15.34 3.88 -2.89
N TYR A 255 15.70 3.33 -1.75
CA TYR A 255 14.87 2.42 -0.95
C TYR A 255 14.40 3.20 0.27
N TYR A 256 13.10 3.19 0.55
CA TYR A 256 12.49 4.02 1.59
C TYR A 256 11.51 3.22 2.44
N ASN A 257 11.69 3.34 3.75
CA ASN A 257 10.67 2.93 4.71
C ASN A 257 9.59 4.01 4.81
N VAL A 258 8.34 3.57 4.85
CA VAL A 258 7.15 4.43 4.96
C VAL A 258 6.28 3.93 6.09
N GLY A 259 6.26 4.64 7.19
CA GLY A 259 5.53 4.25 8.39
C GLY A 259 5.24 5.43 9.32
N PRO A 260 4.39 5.22 10.32
CA PRO A 260 4.05 6.24 11.30
C PRO A 260 5.25 6.57 12.19
N ASP A 261 5.10 7.59 13.01
CA ASP A 261 6.01 7.86 14.12
C ASP A 261 5.93 6.76 15.19
N ASP A 262 6.99 6.60 15.98
CA ASP A 262 7.06 5.55 17.03
C ASP A 262 5.90 5.58 18.01
N VAL A 263 5.38 6.78 18.32
CA VAL A 263 4.23 6.97 19.20
C VAL A 263 2.93 6.36 18.67
N ASP A 264 2.83 6.15 17.36
CA ASP A 264 1.69 5.54 16.67
C ASP A 264 1.92 4.05 16.35
N CYS A 265 2.98 3.43 16.86
CA CYS A 265 3.19 1.99 16.80
C CYS A 265 2.47 1.33 17.99
N PHE A 266 1.29 0.78 17.73
CA PHE A 266 0.40 0.25 18.77
C PHE A 266 0.39 -1.28 18.81
N GLN A 267 0.11 -1.83 20.01
CA GLN A 267 -0.33 -3.22 20.11
C GLN A 267 -1.70 -3.38 19.44
N THR A 268 -1.92 -4.53 18.83
CA THR A 268 -3.19 -4.82 18.13
C THR A 268 -4.41 -4.71 19.06
N GLY A 269 -4.29 -5.10 20.34
CA GLY A 269 -5.35 -4.92 21.31
C GLY A 269 -5.69 -3.45 21.55
N ALA A 270 -4.67 -2.60 21.74
CA ALA A 270 -4.88 -1.16 21.93
C ALA A 270 -5.48 -0.47 20.67
N LEU A 271 -5.12 -0.93 19.46
CA LEU A 271 -5.77 -0.51 18.22
C LEU A 271 -7.27 -0.83 18.25
N VAL A 272 -7.63 -2.06 18.67
CA VAL A 272 -9.04 -2.48 18.75
C VAL A 272 -9.79 -1.72 19.82
N ASP A 273 -9.18 -1.43 20.97
CA ASP A 273 -9.78 -0.55 21.99
C ASP A 273 -10.07 0.85 21.43
N LEU A 274 -9.16 1.40 20.62
CA LEU A 274 -9.36 2.68 19.96
C LEU A 274 -10.54 2.60 18.96
N PHE A 275 -10.58 1.55 18.14
CA PHE A 275 -11.68 1.32 17.19
C PHE A 275 -13.03 1.22 17.92
N VAL A 276 -13.11 0.44 19.00
CA VAL A 276 -14.33 0.28 19.82
C VAL A 276 -14.82 1.62 20.35
N ARG A 277 -13.90 2.46 20.85
CA ARG A 277 -14.26 3.81 21.33
C ARG A 277 -14.81 4.72 20.23
N LYS A 278 -14.16 4.72 19.04
CA LYS A 278 -14.58 5.57 17.90
C LYS A 278 -15.85 5.05 17.22
N TRP A 279 -16.02 3.74 17.21
CA TRP A 279 -17.25 3.13 16.67
C TRP A 279 -18.44 3.39 17.60
N GLY A 280 -18.28 3.20 18.89
CA GLY A 280 -19.35 3.31 19.89
C GLY A 280 -20.22 2.04 19.95
N GLU A 281 -21.50 2.21 20.27
CA GLU A 281 -22.53 1.15 20.27
C GLU A 281 -22.29 -0.02 21.25
N GLY A 282 -21.41 0.17 22.24
CA GLY A 282 -21.15 -0.83 23.29
C GLY A 282 -20.40 -2.07 22.82
N MET A 283 -19.71 -2.00 21.69
CA MET A 283 -18.87 -3.07 21.15
C MET A 283 -17.82 -3.56 22.16
N LYS A 284 -17.45 -4.84 22.03
CA LYS A 284 -16.42 -5.50 22.84
C LYS A 284 -15.52 -6.35 21.95
N TRP A 285 -14.39 -6.78 22.48
CA TRP A 285 -13.54 -7.76 21.84
C TRP A 285 -13.10 -8.86 22.80
N VAL A 286 -12.74 -10.00 22.23
CA VAL A 286 -12.25 -11.17 22.97
C VAL A 286 -10.96 -11.66 22.37
N ASN A 287 -10.01 -12.08 23.21
CA ASN A 287 -8.80 -12.74 22.76
C ASN A 287 -9.08 -14.21 22.46
N ARG A 288 -8.92 -14.64 21.21
CA ARG A 288 -9.08 -16.04 20.81
C ARG A 288 -8.01 -16.41 19.80
N TYR A 289 -6.97 -17.09 20.27
CA TYR A 289 -5.95 -17.68 19.41
C TYR A 289 -6.56 -18.81 18.56
N ASP A 290 -6.28 -18.82 17.25
CA ASP A 290 -6.87 -19.75 16.29
C ASP A 290 -5.88 -20.83 15.79
N GLY A 291 -4.67 -20.91 16.37
CA GLY A 291 -3.63 -21.84 15.93
C GLY A 291 -3.02 -21.51 14.57
N GLY A 292 -3.19 -20.28 14.10
CA GLY A 292 -2.67 -19.81 12.81
C GLY A 292 -1.13 -19.81 12.73
N PRO A 293 -0.59 -19.51 11.53
CA PRO A 293 0.86 -19.47 11.33
C PRO A 293 1.51 -18.41 12.22
N HIS A 294 2.83 -18.57 12.44
CA HIS A 294 3.61 -17.62 13.21
C HIS A 294 3.50 -16.21 12.62
N GLU A 295 3.17 -15.24 13.47
CA GLU A 295 3.22 -13.82 13.17
C GLU A 295 4.25 -13.16 14.09
N ALA A 296 5.09 -12.27 13.54
CA ALA A 296 6.04 -11.50 14.33
C ALA A 296 5.35 -10.79 15.51
N ASN A 297 5.98 -10.74 16.68
CA ASN A 297 5.44 -10.03 17.83
C ASN A 297 5.73 -8.53 17.78
N PHE A 298 6.87 -8.17 17.20
CA PHE A 298 7.31 -6.79 17.15
C PHE A 298 7.85 -6.45 15.76
N LEU A 299 7.34 -5.36 15.18
CA LEU A 299 7.81 -4.84 13.90
C LEU A 299 7.59 -3.32 13.86
N LYS A 300 8.67 -2.59 13.66
CA LYS A 300 8.69 -1.14 13.43
C LYS A 300 9.61 -0.78 12.28
N LEU A 301 9.42 0.38 11.70
CA LEU A 301 10.28 0.94 10.66
C LEU A 301 10.95 2.22 11.15
N ASP A 302 12.24 2.37 10.88
CA ASP A 302 12.91 3.66 10.96
C ASP A 302 12.69 4.41 9.63
N CYS A 303 11.95 5.50 9.68
CA CYS A 303 11.61 6.33 8.51
C CYS A 303 12.47 7.61 8.44
N ALA A 304 13.59 7.70 9.17
CA ALA A 304 14.45 8.87 9.21
C ALA A 304 14.97 9.26 7.81
N LYS A 305 15.28 8.28 6.96
CA LYS A 305 15.72 8.53 5.58
C LYS A 305 14.64 9.23 4.75
N LEU A 306 13.40 8.75 4.78
CA LEU A 306 12.28 9.39 4.08
C LEU A 306 12.10 10.84 4.56
N LYS A 307 12.08 11.03 5.90
CA LYS A 307 11.92 12.34 6.54
C LYS A 307 13.02 13.32 6.14
N THR A 308 14.28 12.90 6.20
CA THR A 308 15.42 13.77 5.89
C THR A 308 15.57 14.07 4.40
N THR A 309 15.24 13.10 3.54
CA THR A 309 15.36 13.25 2.08
C THR A 309 14.27 14.14 1.51
N PHE A 310 13.03 14.00 1.97
CA PHE A 310 11.88 14.66 1.37
C PHE A 310 11.22 15.71 2.28
N GLY A 311 11.61 15.81 3.55
CA GLY A 311 10.88 16.60 4.54
C GLY A 311 9.51 16.01 4.89
N TRP A 312 9.28 14.75 4.52
CA TRP A 312 8.01 14.07 4.79
C TRP A 312 7.77 13.89 6.30
N LYS A 313 6.53 13.98 6.69
CA LYS A 313 6.04 13.65 8.03
C LYS A 313 4.62 13.09 7.90
N PRO A 314 4.17 12.20 8.80
CA PRO A 314 2.77 11.79 8.84
C PRO A 314 1.85 13.01 9.03
N HIS A 315 0.73 13.04 8.28
CA HIS A 315 -0.29 14.06 8.41
C HIS A 315 -1.29 13.70 9.53
N TRP A 316 -1.65 12.44 9.64
CA TRP A 316 -2.58 11.91 10.63
C TRP A 316 -1.91 10.93 11.56
N ASN A 317 -2.22 11.05 12.86
CA ASN A 317 -1.89 10.04 13.86
C ASN A 317 -2.89 8.88 13.80
N LEU A 318 -2.65 7.84 14.59
CA LEU A 318 -3.49 6.65 14.59
C LEU A 318 -4.93 6.93 15.10
N ASP A 319 -5.12 7.88 16.02
CA ASP A 319 -6.45 8.27 16.52
C ASP A 319 -7.33 8.81 15.39
N THR A 320 -6.79 9.76 14.60
CA THR A 320 -7.45 10.30 13.41
C THR A 320 -7.67 9.22 12.35
N ALA A 321 -6.67 8.35 12.12
CA ALA A 321 -6.79 7.28 11.14
C ALA A 321 -7.96 6.33 11.44
N ILE A 322 -8.13 5.94 12.71
CA ILE A 322 -9.25 5.07 13.14
C ILE A 322 -10.59 5.82 13.07
N GLU A 323 -10.60 7.10 13.41
CA GLU A 323 -11.82 7.92 13.26
C GLU A 323 -12.28 7.95 11.80
N LYS A 324 -11.38 8.22 10.85
CA LYS A 324 -11.70 8.22 9.41
C LYS A 324 -12.18 6.86 8.91
N VAL A 325 -11.56 5.77 9.36
CA VAL A 325 -12.04 4.42 9.07
C VAL A 325 -13.48 4.21 9.56
N ALA A 326 -13.80 4.65 10.79
CA ALA A 326 -15.14 4.51 11.35
C ALA A 326 -16.18 5.37 10.61
N GLU A 327 -15.84 6.62 10.28
CA GLU A 327 -16.68 7.54 9.51
C GLU A 327 -17.02 6.97 8.13
N TRP A 328 -16.00 6.57 7.37
CA TRP A 328 -16.18 5.96 6.05
C TRP A 328 -17.06 4.70 6.12
N SER A 329 -16.78 3.82 7.10
CA SER A 329 -17.51 2.58 7.24
C SER A 329 -18.98 2.82 7.58
N LYS A 330 -19.27 3.79 8.45
CA LYS A 330 -20.66 4.18 8.77
C LYS A 330 -21.36 4.81 7.56
N CYS A 331 -20.67 5.61 6.78
CA CYS A 331 -21.17 6.14 5.49
C CYS A 331 -21.58 4.99 4.57
N TYR A 332 -20.70 4.02 4.35
CA TYR A 332 -20.98 2.84 3.53
C TYR A 332 -22.19 2.04 4.05
N LEU A 333 -22.25 1.76 5.36
CA LEU A 333 -23.30 0.97 5.97
C LEU A 333 -24.67 1.64 5.94
N SER A 334 -24.70 2.97 5.96
CA SER A 334 -25.96 3.74 5.83
C SER A 334 -26.40 3.93 4.38
N GLY A 335 -25.67 3.38 3.40
CA GLY A 335 -25.95 3.59 1.97
C GLY A 335 -25.59 5.00 1.47
N GLY A 336 -24.65 5.69 2.16
CA GLY A 336 -24.15 7.00 1.76
C GLY A 336 -23.24 6.93 0.54
N ASP A 337 -22.89 8.10 0.01
CA ASP A 337 -21.98 8.23 -1.13
C ASP A 337 -20.52 8.04 -0.69
N VAL A 338 -20.02 6.80 -0.81
CA VAL A 338 -18.65 6.45 -0.44
C VAL A 338 -17.61 7.17 -1.30
N ARG A 339 -17.95 7.54 -2.53
CA ARG A 339 -17.06 8.28 -3.41
C ARG A 339 -16.87 9.71 -2.90
N ALA A 340 -17.95 10.37 -2.50
CA ALA A 340 -17.89 11.68 -1.86
C ALA A 340 -17.10 11.61 -0.54
N CYS A 341 -17.32 10.57 0.29
CA CYS A 341 -16.53 10.35 1.50
C CYS A 341 -15.03 10.23 1.21
N MET A 342 -14.63 9.53 0.13
CA MET A 342 -13.22 9.46 -0.28
C MET A 342 -12.66 10.84 -0.67
N ASP A 343 -13.43 11.65 -1.41
CA ASP A 343 -13.01 13.00 -1.82
C ASP A 343 -12.84 13.93 -0.62
N GLU A 344 -13.75 13.86 0.35
CA GLU A 344 -13.68 14.61 1.61
C GLU A 344 -12.45 14.19 2.44
N GLU A 345 -12.19 12.89 2.56
CA GLU A 345 -11.00 12.38 3.26
C GLU A 345 -9.70 12.82 2.60
N ILE A 346 -9.61 12.73 1.27
CA ILE A 346 -8.43 13.18 0.52
C ILE A 346 -8.19 14.68 0.75
N THR A 347 -9.24 15.48 0.69
CA THR A 347 -9.16 16.94 0.91
C THR A 347 -8.71 17.25 2.34
N ALA A 348 -9.30 16.60 3.34
CA ALA A 348 -8.95 16.78 4.74
C ALA A 348 -7.50 16.33 5.03
N PHE A 349 -7.07 15.24 4.40
CA PHE A 349 -5.70 14.74 4.54
C PHE A 349 -4.67 15.72 3.99
N LEU A 350 -4.91 16.27 2.81
CA LEU A 350 -3.99 17.23 2.18
C LEU A 350 -3.90 18.52 3.00
N SER A 351 -5.04 19.03 3.48
CA SER A 351 -5.08 20.23 4.32
C SER A 351 -4.41 20.07 5.68
N ALA A 352 -4.34 18.85 6.23
CA ALA A 352 -3.64 18.58 7.49
C ALA A 352 -2.11 18.64 7.35
N GLY A 353 -1.58 18.54 6.13
CA GLY A 353 -0.15 18.61 5.82
C GLY A 353 0.38 20.03 5.58
N GLU A 354 -0.52 21.00 5.41
CA GLU A 354 -0.18 22.43 5.24
C GLU A 354 0.15 23.08 6.58
#